data_2d9ce5615943413bb07accf0efe0f3d7
#
_entry.id   2d9ce5615943413bb07accf0efe0f3d7
#
_cell.length_a   1.000
_cell.length_b   1.000
_cell.length_c   1.000
_cell.angle_alpha   90.00
_cell.angle_beta   90.00
_cell.angle_gamma   90.00
#
_symmetry.space_group_name_H-M   'P 1'
#
loop_
_entity.id
_entity.type
_entity.pdbx_description
1 polymer ?
#
loop_
_entity_poly.entity_id
_entity_poly.type
_entity_poly.pdbx_seq_one_letter_code
_entity_poly.pdbx_strand_id
1 'polypeptide(L)'
;PIVNKEPSLRTGSFTAVLEEYVEAKLFSAWLFGKDFAADQMNEDEAAPRVVLLTPGDFAQDIGIPLQPEEYLGGLSDLSGEIGRFAVQRGTARDVESVKLCLRTNSDIYTEFQLMGRLQGRDGGKKMDAVRRSIEKLERMLYELSLSEAAGGRNIHTDLDMSDHVEE
;
A
#
# COMPACT_ATOMS: atom_id res chain seq x y z
N PRO A 1 -19.15 23.40 10.34
CA PRO A 1 -19.26 23.36 8.87
C PRO A 1 -20.71 23.07 8.46
N ILE A 2 -21.14 23.58 7.32
CA ILE A 2 -22.51 23.40 6.78
C ILE A 2 -22.84 21.91 6.63
N VAL A 3 -21.89 21.10 6.23
CA VAL A 3 -22.05 19.65 6.02
C VAL A 3 -22.48 18.88 7.26
N ASN A 4 -22.13 19.34 8.45
CA ASN A 4 -22.61 18.73 9.71
C ASN A 4 -24.10 19.07 10.00
N LYS A 5 -24.63 20.12 9.39
CA LYS A 5 -26.03 20.54 9.54
C LYS A 5 -26.93 19.96 8.45
N GLU A 6 -26.34 19.64 7.28
CA GLU A 6 -27.05 19.16 6.11
C GLU A 6 -26.35 17.88 5.58
N PRO A 7 -26.69 16.70 6.15
CA PRO A 7 -26.08 15.43 5.76
C PRO A 7 -26.23 15.07 4.27
N SER A 8 -27.28 15.61 3.62
CA SER A 8 -27.53 15.41 2.19
C SER A 8 -26.44 15.99 1.29
N LEU A 9 -25.65 16.97 1.78
CA LEU A 9 -24.51 17.51 1.05
C LEU A 9 -23.30 16.58 1.08
N ARG A 10 -23.32 15.54 1.93
CA ARG A 10 -22.24 14.57 2.11
C ARG A 10 -22.42 13.37 1.19
N THR A 11 -22.67 13.61 -0.08
CA THR A 11 -22.89 12.58 -1.10
C THR A 11 -22.21 12.94 -2.40
N GLY A 12 -22.02 11.96 -3.28
CA GLY A 12 -21.48 12.18 -4.63
C GLY A 12 -20.06 12.78 -4.61
N SER A 13 -19.88 13.93 -5.25
CA SER A 13 -18.57 14.57 -5.41
C SER A 13 -17.89 14.93 -4.08
N PHE A 14 -18.66 15.26 -3.04
CA PHE A 14 -18.09 15.59 -1.73
C PHE A 14 -17.44 14.35 -1.08
N THR A 15 -18.12 13.21 -1.12
CA THR A 15 -17.56 11.95 -0.62
C THR A 15 -16.30 11.55 -1.41
N ALA A 16 -16.33 11.69 -2.74
CA ALA A 16 -15.17 11.40 -3.58
C ALA A 16 -13.95 12.25 -3.21
N VAL A 17 -14.14 13.57 -2.98
CA VAL A 17 -13.04 14.44 -2.54
C VAL A 17 -12.47 14.03 -1.19
N LEU A 18 -13.33 13.57 -0.27
CA LEU A 18 -12.84 13.07 1.03
C LEU A 18 -12.08 11.75 0.88
N GLU A 19 -12.53 10.83 0.02
CA GLU A 19 -11.81 9.59 -0.28
C GLU A 19 -10.42 9.89 -0.88
N GLU A 20 -10.33 10.80 -1.87
CA GLU A 20 -9.04 11.24 -2.44
C GLU A 20 -8.13 11.92 -1.40
N TYR A 21 -8.69 12.74 -0.52
CA TYR A 21 -7.92 13.37 0.55
C TYR A 21 -7.35 12.32 1.53
N VAL A 22 -8.17 11.34 1.92
CA VAL A 22 -7.75 10.25 2.80
C VAL A 22 -6.65 9.43 2.13
N GLU A 23 -6.82 9.06 0.87
CA GLU A 23 -5.81 8.34 0.07
C GLU A 23 -4.46 9.09 0.08
N ALA A 24 -4.47 10.38 -0.28
CA ALA A 24 -3.26 11.19 -0.37
C ALA A 24 -2.52 11.29 0.97
N LYS A 25 -3.25 11.48 2.07
CA LYS A 25 -2.68 11.55 3.42
C LYS A 25 -2.14 10.21 3.88
N LEU A 26 -2.87 9.12 3.64
CA LEU A 26 -2.43 7.77 3.95
C LEU A 26 -1.17 7.40 3.16
N PHE A 27 -1.13 7.73 1.87
CA PHE A 27 0.03 7.43 1.03
C PHE A 27 1.25 8.25 1.43
N SER A 28 1.06 9.53 1.76
CA SER A 28 2.13 10.39 2.30
C SER A 28 2.69 9.83 3.61
N ALA A 29 1.82 9.45 4.56
CA ALA A 29 2.23 8.87 5.82
C ALA A 29 2.93 7.50 5.65
N TRP A 30 2.49 6.71 4.68
CA TRP A 30 3.10 5.43 4.34
C TRP A 30 4.51 5.59 3.76
N LEU A 31 4.72 6.61 2.90
CA LEU A 31 6.02 6.88 2.27
C LEU A 31 7.03 7.51 3.23
N PHE A 32 6.59 8.42 4.08
CA PHE A 32 7.45 9.32 4.85
C PHE A 32 7.34 9.15 6.37
N GLY A 33 6.44 8.29 6.84
CA GLY A 33 6.12 8.13 8.26
C GLY A 33 5.09 9.14 8.77
N LYS A 34 4.60 8.92 10.01
CA LYS A 34 3.57 9.79 10.62
C LYS A 34 4.03 11.22 10.87
N ASP A 35 5.31 11.40 11.09
CA ASP A 35 5.87 12.66 11.57
C ASP A 35 6.57 13.43 10.46
N PHE A 36 5.83 13.75 9.39
CA PHE A 36 6.31 14.73 8.40
C PHE A 36 6.48 16.15 9.02
N ALA A 37 6.05 16.33 10.27
CA ALA A 37 6.15 17.58 11.02
C ALA A 37 7.03 17.52 12.28
N ALA A 38 7.61 16.38 12.64
CA ALA A 38 8.44 16.22 13.82
C ALA A 38 9.83 15.67 13.45
N ASP A 39 10.75 16.59 13.33
CA ASP A 39 12.19 16.42 13.18
C ASP A 39 12.78 15.73 14.43
N GLN A 40 12.79 14.39 14.46
CA GLN A 40 13.66 13.58 15.33
C GLN A 40 13.58 12.10 14.91
N MET A 41 14.41 11.69 13.97
CA MET A 41 14.67 10.26 13.76
C MET A 41 15.71 9.78 14.78
N ASN A 42 15.31 8.96 15.72
CA ASN A 42 16.24 8.09 16.43
C ASN A 42 16.57 6.91 15.52
N GLU A 43 17.84 6.82 15.10
CA GLU A 43 18.36 5.85 14.13
C GLU A 43 18.41 4.39 14.64
N ASP A 44 17.96 4.10 15.86
CA ASP A 44 18.16 2.80 16.52
C ASP A 44 16.92 1.88 16.57
N GLU A 45 15.79 2.19 15.96
CA GLU A 45 14.65 1.28 15.95
C GLU A 45 14.39 0.66 14.58
N ALA A 46 14.59 -0.65 14.57
CA ALA A 46 14.32 -1.66 13.56
C ALA A 46 13.15 -1.38 12.62
N ALA A 47 13.37 -1.66 11.33
CA ALA A 47 12.43 -1.87 10.24
C ALA A 47 11.26 -0.87 10.13
N PRO A 48 11.03 -0.25 8.97
CA PRO A 48 9.95 0.70 8.80
C PRO A 48 8.61 0.04 9.15
N ARG A 49 8.06 0.40 10.30
CA ARG A 49 6.68 0.05 10.65
C ARG A 49 5.78 0.84 9.74
N VAL A 50 5.05 0.14 8.89
CA VAL A 50 3.97 0.75 8.12
C VAL A 50 2.92 1.27 9.10
N VAL A 51 2.86 2.56 9.26
CA VAL A 51 1.87 3.20 10.12
C VAL A 51 0.77 3.75 9.22
N LEU A 52 -0.39 3.12 9.22
CA LEU A 52 -1.58 3.68 8.61
C LEU A 52 -2.21 4.69 9.59
N LEU A 53 -2.57 5.87 9.07
CA LEU A 53 -3.33 6.86 9.83
C LEU A 53 -4.72 6.31 10.12
N THR A 54 -5.21 6.52 11.35
CA THR A 54 -6.56 6.14 11.77
C THR A 54 -7.57 7.24 11.44
N PRO A 55 -8.89 6.96 11.39
CA PRO A 55 -9.90 7.99 11.19
C PRO A 55 -9.79 9.17 12.16
N GLY A 56 -9.31 8.95 13.40
CA GLY A 56 -9.08 9.98 14.39
C GLY A 56 -7.98 10.98 14.02
N ASP A 57 -6.96 10.53 13.31
CA ASP A 57 -5.85 11.38 12.86
C ASP A 57 -6.31 12.45 11.85
N PHE A 58 -7.40 12.19 11.12
CA PHE A 58 -7.97 13.13 10.13
C PHE A 58 -8.90 14.18 10.75
N ALA A 59 -9.49 13.89 11.91
CA ALA A 59 -10.52 14.76 12.50
C ALA A 59 -9.99 16.18 12.80
N GLN A 60 -8.70 16.31 13.13
CA GLN A 60 -8.04 17.58 13.41
C GLN A 60 -7.79 18.41 12.14
N ASP A 61 -7.46 17.76 11.02
CA ASP A 61 -7.10 18.43 9.77
C ASP A 61 -8.32 18.97 9.02
N ILE A 62 -9.37 18.16 8.92
CA ILE A 62 -10.52 18.47 8.06
C ILE A 62 -11.59 19.29 8.81
N GLY A 63 -11.59 19.24 10.16
CA GLY A 63 -12.60 19.90 11.00
C GLY A 63 -14.00 19.27 10.90
N ILE A 64 -14.12 18.12 10.24
CA ILE A 64 -15.32 17.29 10.15
C ILE A 64 -14.95 15.83 10.40
N PRO A 65 -15.78 15.06 11.14
CA PRO A 65 -15.51 13.64 11.34
C PRO A 65 -15.67 12.89 10.00
N LEU A 66 -14.72 12.00 9.67
CA LEU A 66 -14.86 11.08 8.55
C LEU A 66 -15.94 10.04 8.83
N GLN A 67 -16.72 9.70 7.81
CA GLN A 67 -17.55 8.50 7.86
C GLN A 67 -16.72 7.25 7.58
N PRO A 68 -17.08 6.09 8.15
CA PRO A 68 -16.35 4.83 7.91
C PRO A 68 -16.17 4.52 6.41
N GLU A 69 -17.21 4.77 5.60
CA GLU A 69 -17.21 4.52 4.18
C GLU A 69 -16.20 5.40 3.42
N GLU A 70 -16.04 6.67 3.83
CA GLU A 70 -15.08 7.62 3.24
C GLU A 70 -13.64 7.20 3.55
N TYR A 71 -13.39 6.78 4.80
CA TYR A 71 -12.08 6.26 5.18
C TYR A 71 -11.74 4.96 4.44
N LEU A 72 -12.68 4.01 4.39
CA LEU A 72 -12.51 2.76 3.65
C LEU A 72 -12.33 2.99 2.14
N GLY A 73 -12.98 4.03 1.60
CA GLY A 73 -12.77 4.46 0.22
C GLY A 73 -11.31 4.81 -0.04
N GLY A 74 -10.79 5.78 0.70
CA GLY A 74 -9.39 6.20 0.59
C GLY A 74 -8.40 5.08 0.89
N LEU A 75 -8.72 4.18 1.83
CA LEU A 75 -7.89 3.01 2.13
C LEU A 75 -7.85 2.00 0.97
N SER A 76 -8.97 1.80 0.27
CA SER A 76 -9.02 0.99 -0.96
C SER A 76 -8.16 1.59 -2.07
N ASP A 77 -8.25 2.91 -2.26
CA ASP A 77 -7.53 3.63 -3.31
C ASP A 77 -6.03 3.66 -3.01
N LEU A 78 -5.64 3.81 -1.73
CA LEU A 78 -4.26 3.62 -1.26
C LEU A 78 -3.68 2.26 -1.71
N SER A 79 -4.46 1.18 -1.63
CA SER A 79 -3.97 -0.14 -2.07
C SER A 79 -3.56 -0.15 -3.54
N GLY A 80 -4.24 0.65 -4.37
CA GLY A 80 -3.90 0.86 -5.77
C GLY A 80 -2.60 1.63 -5.95
N GLU A 81 -2.37 2.71 -5.18
CA GLU A 81 -1.13 3.49 -5.23
C GLU A 81 0.08 2.66 -4.75
N ILE A 82 -0.08 1.89 -3.68
CA ILE A 82 0.94 0.93 -3.24
C ILE A 82 1.25 -0.07 -4.34
N GLY A 83 0.23 -0.54 -5.08
CA GLY A 83 0.41 -1.42 -6.23
C GLY A 83 1.21 -0.75 -7.37
N ARG A 84 0.99 0.54 -7.65
CA ARG A 84 1.77 1.31 -8.64
C ARG A 84 3.22 1.50 -8.18
N PHE A 85 3.43 1.85 -6.92
CA PHE A 85 4.75 1.97 -6.32
C PHE A 85 5.52 0.64 -6.42
N ALA A 86 4.87 -0.47 -6.11
CA ALA A 86 5.47 -1.80 -6.22
C ALA A 86 5.92 -2.15 -7.64
N VAL A 87 5.19 -1.71 -8.68
CA VAL A 87 5.60 -1.90 -10.09
C VAL A 87 6.93 -1.20 -10.37
N GLN A 88 7.11 0.03 -9.89
CA GLN A 88 8.38 0.75 -10.04
C GLN A 88 9.52 0.05 -9.31
N ARG A 89 9.27 -0.44 -8.10
CA ARG A 89 10.26 -1.18 -7.30
C ARG A 89 10.60 -2.53 -7.91
N GLY A 90 9.61 -3.26 -8.40
CA GLY A 90 9.80 -4.52 -9.11
C GLY A 90 10.64 -4.35 -10.39
N THR A 91 10.42 -3.27 -11.15
CA THR A 91 11.25 -2.92 -12.31
C THR A 91 12.70 -2.65 -11.91
N ALA A 92 12.93 -2.05 -10.74
CA ALA A 92 14.26 -1.83 -10.16
C ALA A 92 14.82 -3.08 -9.46
N ARG A 93 14.10 -4.21 -9.46
CA ARG A 93 14.44 -5.46 -8.75
C ARG A 93 14.56 -5.30 -7.22
N ASP A 94 13.90 -4.30 -6.66
CA ASP A 94 13.84 -4.06 -5.22
C ASP A 94 12.76 -4.96 -4.58
N VAL A 95 13.14 -6.22 -4.37
CA VAL A 95 12.26 -7.28 -3.85
C VAL A 95 11.72 -6.93 -2.46
N GLU A 96 12.54 -6.32 -1.60
CA GLU A 96 12.13 -5.98 -0.23
C GLU A 96 11.04 -4.90 -0.21
N SER A 97 11.13 -3.89 -1.05
CA SER A 97 10.05 -2.91 -1.22
C SER A 97 8.77 -3.56 -1.74
N VAL A 98 8.85 -4.51 -2.68
CA VAL A 98 7.67 -5.22 -3.18
C VAL A 98 7.04 -6.09 -2.07
N LYS A 99 7.85 -6.76 -1.26
CA LYS A 99 7.36 -7.50 -0.07
C LYS A 99 6.67 -6.59 0.94
N LEU A 100 7.21 -5.39 1.16
CA LEU A 100 6.58 -4.38 2.03
C LEU A 100 5.21 -3.98 1.48
N CYS A 101 5.10 -3.72 0.17
CA CYS A 101 3.83 -3.41 -0.48
C CYS A 101 2.81 -4.54 -0.32
N LEU A 102 3.24 -5.80 -0.49
CA LEU A 102 2.37 -6.96 -0.29
C LEU A 102 1.86 -7.04 1.15
N ARG A 103 2.74 -6.89 2.14
CA ARG A 103 2.35 -6.89 3.56
C ARG A 103 1.33 -5.79 3.84
N THR A 104 1.58 -4.56 3.40
CA THR A 104 0.66 -3.45 3.62
C THR A 104 -0.72 -3.71 3.00
N ASN A 105 -0.78 -4.21 1.76
CA ASN A 105 -2.06 -4.52 1.13
C ASN A 105 -2.79 -5.69 1.82
N SER A 106 -2.06 -6.66 2.37
CA SER A 106 -2.62 -7.75 3.18
C SER A 106 -3.20 -7.24 4.50
N ASP A 107 -2.53 -6.29 5.15
CA ASP A 107 -3.03 -5.64 6.37
C ASP A 107 -4.31 -4.84 6.06
N ILE A 108 -4.32 -4.05 4.99
CA ILE A 108 -5.52 -3.34 4.51
C ILE A 108 -6.68 -4.32 4.27
N TYR A 109 -6.42 -5.43 3.61
CA TYR A 109 -7.45 -6.45 3.33
C TYR A 109 -8.01 -7.05 4.63
N THR A 110 -7.14 -7.31 5.61
CA THR A 110 -7.54 -7.81 6.92
C THR A 110 -8.44 -6.82 7.66
N GLU A 111 -8.10 -5.52 7.63
CA GLU A 111 -8.95 -4.47 8.21
C GLU A 111 -10.32 -4.42 7.53
N PHE A 112 -10.39 -4.53 6.20
CA PHE A 112 -11.66 -4.63 5.48
C PHE A 112 -12.50 -5.84 5.94
N GLN A 113 -11.88 -6.99 6.16
CA GLN A 113 -12.58 -8.18 6.66
C GLN A 113 -13.11 -7.98 8.08
N LEU A 114 -12.32 -7.35 8.95
CA LEU A 114 -12.72 -7.09 10.35
C LEU A 114 -13.87 -6.08 10.45
N MET A 115 -13.89 -5.07 9.57
CA MET A 115 -14.94 -4.06 9.54
C MET A 115 -16.28 -4.61 9.00
N GLY A 116 -16.29 -5.70 8.24
CA GLY A 116 -17.47 -6.46 7.84
C GLY A 116 -18.64 -5.57 7.35
N ARG A 117 -19.70 -5.43 8.17
CA ARG A 117 -20.93 -4.69 7.82
C ARG A 117 -20.75 -3.16 7.69
N LEU A 118 -19.65 -2.59 8.17
CA LEU A 118 -19.37 -1.15 8.08
C LEU A 118 -18.92 -0.71 6.68
N GLN A 119 -18.73 -1.65 5.76
CA GLN A 119 -18.23 -1.38 4.42
C GLN A 119 -19.22 -0.67 3.49
N GLY A 120 -20.49 -0.50 3.90
CA GLY A 120 -21.51 0.10 3.07
C GLY A 120 -21.88 -0.73 1.82
N ARG A 121 -22.60 -0.10 0.88
CA ARG A 121 -23.10 -0.77 -0.34
C ARG A 121 -21.98 -1.22 -1.29
N ASP A 122 -20.91 -0.45 -1.40
CA ASP A 122 -19.80 -0.68 -2.33
C ASP A 122 -18.58 -1.37 -1.68
N GLY A 123 -18.66 -1.71 -0.41
CA GLY A 123 -17.58 -2.33 0.36
C GLY A 123 -17.06 -3.62 -0.26
N GLY A 124 -17.94 -4.45 -0.82
CA GLY A 124 -17.55 -5.67 -1.52
C GLY A 124 -16.66 -5.40 -2.73
N LYS A 125 -16.98 -4.37 -3.53
CA LYS A 125 -16.19 -3.99 -4.70
C LYS A 125 -14.82 -3.43 -4.30
N LYS A 126 -14.79 -2.62 -3.22
CA LYS A 126 -13.55 -2.07 -2.68
C LYS A 126 -12.64 -3.19 -2.14
N MET A 127 -13.19 -4.12 -1.38
CA MET A 127 -12.47 -5.30 -0.90
C MET A 127 -11.93 -6.17 -2.05
N ASP A 128 -12.71 -6.38 -3.11
CA ASP A 128 -12.27 -7.09 -4.32
C ASP A 128 -11.14 -6.36 -5.05
N ALA A 129 -11.11 -5.03 -5.04
CA ALA A 129 -10.02 -4.25 -5.62
C ALA A 129 -8.72 -4.46 -4.83
N VAL A 130 -8.77 -4.42 -3.50
CA VAL A 130 -7.60 -4.70 -2.63
C VAL A 130 -7.10 -6.13 -2.86
N ARG A 131 -7.99 -7.12 -2.93
CA ARG A 131 -7.63 -8.52 -3.20
C ARG A 131 -6.90 -8.68 -4.53
N ARG A 132 -7.40 -8.06 -5.60
CA ARG A 132 -6.71 -8.08 -6.92
C ARG A 132 -5.34 -7.42 -6.87
N SER A 133 -5.16 -6.38 -6.06
CA SER A 133 -3.85 -5.77 -5.84
C SER A 133 -2.88 -6.74 -5.18
N ILE A 134 -3.31 -7.48 -4.16
CA ILE A 134 -2.52 -8.53 -3.49
C ILE A 134 -2.10 -9.61 -4.50
N GLU A 135 -3.05 -10.18 -5.26
CA GLU A 135 -2.78 -11.22 -6.26
C GLU A 135 -1.73 -10.77 -7.32
N LYS A 136 -1.78 -9.49 -7.69
CA LYS A 136 -0.79 -8.88 -8.61
C LYS A 136 0.60 -8.81 -7.98
N LEU A 137 0.69 -8.42 -6.70
CA LEU A 137 1.96 -8.33 -5.97
C LEU A 137 2.59 -9.69 -5.73
N GLU A 138 1.79 -10.70 -5.38
CA GLU A 138 2.25 -12.09 -5.25
C GLU A 138 2.82 -12.62 -6.56
N ARG A 139 2.14 -12.37 -7.68
CA ARG A 139 2.63 -12.76 -9.01
C ARG A 139 3.94 -12.08 -9.34
N MET A 140 4.06 -10.78 -9.05
CA MET A 140 5.29 -10.01 -9.28
C MET A 140 6.46 -10.58 -8.48
N LEU A 141 6.27 -10.91 -7.19
CA LEU A 141 7.30 -11.52 -6.36
C LEU A 141 7.71 -12.90 -6.89
N TYR A 142 6.76 -13.69 -7.37
CA TYR A 142 7.05 -14.97 -8.00
C TYR A 142 7.92 -14.79 -9.26
N GLU A 143 7.57 -13.86 -10.15
CA GLU A 143 8.34 -13.56 -11.37
C GLU A 143 9.77 -13.07 -11.04
N LEU A 144 9.91 -12.21 -10.02
CA LEU A 144 11.21 -11.76 -9.54
C LEU A 144 12.06 -12.93 -9.03
N SER A 145 11.48 -13.84 -8.26
CA SER A 145 12.18 -15.02 -7.73
C SER A 145 12.66 -15.98 -8.85
N LEU A 146 11.84 -16.15 -9.88
CA LEU A 146 12.23 -16.96 -11.06
C LEU A 146 13.39 -16.31 -11.83
N SER A 147 13.35 -14.98 -11.97
CA SER A 147 14.41 -14.22 -12.64
C SER A 147 15.75 -14.32 -11.91
N GLU A 148 15.72 -14.25 -10.57
CA GLU A 148 16.92 -14.46 -9.75
C GLU A 148 17.48 -15.90 -9.91
N ALA A 149 16.61 -16.90 -9.83
CA ALA A 149 16.99 -18.29 -9.99
C ALA A 149 17.56 -18.60 -11.39
N ALA A 150 17.07 -17.92 -12.44
CA ALA A 150 17.59 -18.07 -13.80
C ALA A 150 18.94 -17.35 -13.98
N GLY A 151 19.11 -16.15 -13.43
CA GLY A 151 20.37 -15.40 -13.45
C GLY A 151 21.49 -16.10 -12.70
N GLY A 152 21.18 -16.74 -11.56
CA GLY A 152 22.16 -17.52 -10.78
C GLY A 152 22.68 -18.79 -11.49
N ARG A 153 21.90 -19.35 -12.42
CA ARG A 153 22.34 -20.52 -13.21
C ARG A 153 23.34 -20.17 -14.30
N ASN A 154 23.31 -18.95 -14.84
CA ASN A 154 24.25 -18.55 -15.90
C ASN A 154 25.64 -18.20 -15.37
N ILE A 155 25.81 -17.87 -14.09
CA ILE A 155 27.11 -17.56 -13.48
C ILE A 155 27.91 -18.85 -13.20
N HIS A 156 27.24 -19.97 -12.92
CA HIS A 156 27.91 -21.24 -12.64
C HIS A 156 28.36 -22.00 -13.90
N THR A 157 27.76 -21.75 -15.07
CA THR A 157 28.14 -22.42 -16.32
C THR A 157 29.36 -21.79 -16.99
N ASP A 158 29.66 -20.50 -16.70
CA ASP A 158 30.81 -19.82 -17.29
C ASP A 158 32.11 -20.01 -16.50
N LEU A 159 32.05 -20.53 -15.27
CA LEU A 159 33.24 -20.79 -14.43
C LEU A 159 33.81 -22.21 -14.59
N ASP A 160 33.09 -23.14 -15.21
CA ASP A 160 33.51 -24.54 -15.33
C ASP A 160 34.12 -24.89 -16.72
N MET A 161 34.24 -23.91 -17.63
CA MET A 161 34.79 -24.10 -18.97
C MET A 161 36.23 -23.57 -19.17
N SER A 162 36.89 -23.07 -18.12
CA SER A 162 38.24 -22.48 -18.25
C SER A 162 39.42 -23.39 -17.82
N ASP A 163 39.17 -24.64 -17.35
CA ASP A 163 40.24 -25.49 -16.80
C ASP A 163 40.61 -26.73 -17.64
N HIS A 164 40.32 -26.75 -18.94
CA HIS A 164 40.84 -27.84 -19.81
C HIS A 164 41.42 -27.31 -21.12
N VAL A 165 42.53 -26.58 -21.04
CA VAL A 165 43.49 -26.49 -22.12
C VAL A 165 44.88 -26.34 -21.50
N GLU A 166 45.58 -27.48 -21.26
CA GLU A 166 47.02 -27.62 -21.37
C GLU A 166 47.36 -29.10 -21.12
N GLU A 167 47.59 -29.89 -22.22
CA GLU A 167 48.76 -30.72 -22.50
C GLU A 167 48.61 -31.32 -23.90
#